data_dc4408a196d55b48a0dff0fa9bb08ca4
#
_entry.id   dc4408a196d55b48a0dff0fa9bb08ca4
#
_cell.length_a   1.000
_cell.length_b   1.000
_cell.length_c   1.000
_cell.angle_alpha   90.00
_cell.angle_beta   90.00
_cell.angle_gamma   90.00
#
_symmetry.space_group_name_H-M   'P 1'
#
loop_
_entity.id
_entity.type
_entity.pdbx_description
1 polymer ?
#
loop_
_entity_poly.entity_id
_entity_poly.type
_entity_poly.pdbx_seq_one_letter_code
_entity_poly.pdbx_strand_id
1 'polypeptide(L)'
;MVAISTKYRLVTRSDFDGLACAVLLKEMKMIEEIKFVHPKDMQDGKIEVTARDITTNLPYVPGVHLAFDHHLSETIRNENIQQNHIIDPLAPSAARVVYNPHFSQNESISLF
;
A
#
# COMPACT_ATOMS: atom_id res chain seq x y z
N MET A 1 -25.64 -3.24 12.59
CA MET A 1 -25.28 -3.74 12.13
C MET A 1 -24.22 -3.96 12.18
N VAL A 2 -24.05 -4.48 12.07
CA VAL A 2 -23.00 -4.85 11.97
C VAL A 2 -22.10 -4.12 11.43
N ALA A 3 -21.30 -3.72 12.10
CA ALA A 3 -20.25 -3.10 11.60
C ALA A 3 -19.56 -4.00 10.76
N ILE A 4 -19.69 -3.85 9.59
CA ILE A 4 -19.02 -4.62 8.74
C ILE A 4 -17.67 -4.14 8.62
N SER A 5 -16.75 -4.91 8.97
CA SER A 5 -15.41 -4.58 8.77
C SER A 5 -15.16 -4.57 7.31
N THR A 6 -14.88 -3.44 6.74
CA THR A 6 -14.51 -3.31 5.36
C THR A 6 -13.09 -3.81 5.22
N LYS A 7 -12.92 -4.80 4.38
CA LYS A 7 -11.59 -5.27 4.07
C LYS A 7 -11.24 -4.88 2.65
N TYR A 8 -9.97 -4.67 2.42
CA TYR A 8 -9.47 -4.16 1.16
C TYR A 8 -8.77 -5.24 0.37
N ARG A 9 -8.51 -4.99 -0.87
CA ARG A 9 -7.69 -5.84 -1.70
C ARG A 9 -6.28 -5.27 -1.70
N LEU A 10 -5.28 -6.12 -1.47
CA LEU A 10 -3.90 -5.70 -1.60
C LEU A 10 -3.44 -5.93 -3.02
N VAL A 11 -2.89 -4.89 -3.65
CA VAL A 11 -2.21 -5.01 -4.93
C VAL A 11 -0.75 -4.74 -4.65
N THR A 12 0.12 -5.71 -4.89
CA THR A 12 1.51 -5.59 -4.50
C THR A 12 2.43 -6.19 -5.55
N ARG A 13 3.69 -5.85 -5.44
CA ARG A 13 4.69 -6.36 -6.36
C ARG A 13 4.94 -7.84 -6.13
N SER A 14 5.19 -8.56 -7.23
CA SER A 14 5.41 -9.99 -7.18
C SER A 14 6.86 -10.28 -6.81
N ASP A 15 7.21 -9.98 -5.57
CA ASP A 15 8.54 -10.24 -5.03
C ASP A 15 8.44 -10.52 -3.54
N PHE A 16 9.58 -10.74 -2.89
CA PHE A 16 9.60 -11.11 -1.49
C PHE A 16 9.06 -9.99 -0.58
N ASP A 17 9.40 -8.76 -0.90
CA ASP A 17 8.90 -7.62 -0.14
C ASP A 17 7.37 -7.52 -0.24
N GLY A 18 6.83 -7.75 -1.44
CA GLY A 18 5.38 -7.77 -1.62
C GLY A 18 4.73 -8.88 -0.82
N LEU A 19 5.35 -10.05 -0.75
CA LEU A 19 4.83 -11.14 0.06
C LEU A 19 4.85 -10.76 1.54
N ALA A 20 5.91 -10.11 2.01
CA ALA A 20 6.00 -9.67 3.39
C ALA A 20 4.91 -8.65 3.73
N CYS A 21 4.63 -7.72 2.82
CA CYS A 21 3.54 -6.78 3.00
C CYS A 21 2.20 -7.50 3.12
N ALA A 22 1.99 -8.53 2.29
CA ALA A 22 0.75 -9.30 2.34
C ALA A 22 0.57 -9.97 3.68
N VAL A 23 1.64 -10.55 4.21
CA VAL A 23 1.58 -11.21 5.52
C VAL A 23 1.21 -10.20 6.60
N LEU A 24 1.88 -9.04 6.61
CA LEU A 24 1.62 -8.04 7.63
C LEU A 24 0.19 -7.51 7.57
N LEU A 25 -0.28 -7.18 6.39
CA LEU A 25 -1.63 -6.63 6.26
C LEU A 25 -2.70 -7.67 6.56
N LYS A 26 -2.42 -8.93 6.24
CA LYS A 26 -3.35 -9.99 6.57
C LYS A 26 -3.41 -10.21 8.09
N GLU A 27 -2.27 -10.13 8.76
CA GLU A 27 -2.23 -10.23 10.21
C GLU A 27 -3.00 -9.09 10.87
N MET A 28 -2.97 -7.91 10.27
CA MET A 28 -3.70 -6.76 10.77
C MET A 28 -5.17 -6.80 10.38
N LYS A 29 -5.59 -7.83 9.68
CA LYS A 29 -6.99 -8.05 9.26
C LYS A 29 -7.52 -6.92 8.39
N MET A 30 -6.65 -6.33 7.60
CA MET A 30 -7.02 -5.21 6.73
C MET A 30 -7.39 -5.66 5.33
N ILE A 31 -6.93 -6.82 4.90
CA ILE A 31 -7.15 -7.28 3.53
C ILE A 31 -7.79 -8.66 3.51
N GLU A 32 -8.54 -8.91 2.46
CA GLU A 32 -9.15 -10.22 2.25
C GLU A 32 -8.76 -10.82 0.90
N GLU A 33 -8.10 -10.05 0.05
CA GLU A 33 -7.72 -10.49 -1.29
C GLU A 33 -6.36 -9.93 -1.62
N ILE A 34 -5.55 -10.69 -2.35
CA ILE A 34 -4.20 -10.26 -2.72
C ILE A 34 -4.02 -10.47 -4.21
N LYS A 35 -3.50 -9.45 -4.89
CA LYS A 35 -3.15 -9.53 -6.30
C LYS A 35 -1.70 -9.12 -6.47
N PHE A 36 -0.90 -9.99 -7.06
CA PHE A 36 0.51 -9.69 -7.34
C PHE A 36 0.62 -9.16 -8.77
N VAL A 37 1.33 -8.06 -8.95
CA VAL A 37 1.45 -7.43 -10.26
C VAL A 37 2.89 -6.99 -10.52
N HIS A 38 3.18 -6.70 -11.76
CA HIS A 38 4.47 -6.13 -12.15
C HIS A 38 4.38 -4.60 -12.09
N PRO A 39 5.42 -3.93 -11.57
CA PRO A 39 5.36 -2.46 -11.45
C PRO A 39 5.11 -1.75 -12.77
N LYS A 40 5.66 -2.28 -13.86
CA LYS A 40 5.44 -1.66 -15.16
C LYS A 40 3.99 -1.70 -15.59
N ASP A 41 3.30 -2.79 -15.30
CA ASP A 41 1.88 -2.90 -15.64
C ASP A 41 1.06 -1.88 -14.84
N MET A 42 1.47 -1.64 -13.62
CA MET A 42 0.85 -0.63 -12.77
C MET A 42 1.08 0.76 -13.35
N GLN A 43 2.33 1.04 -13.72
CA GLN A 43 2.71 2.33 -14.27
C GLN A 43 2.04 2.61 -15.60
N ASP A 44 1.84 1.58 -16.41
CA ASP A 44 1.23 1.70 -17.73
C ASP A 44 -0.30 1.73 -17.69
N GLY A 45 -0.87 1.68 -16.48
CA GLY A 45 -2.31 1.75 -16.34
C GLY A 45 -3.04 0.47 -16.71
N LYS A 46 -2.35 -0.65 -16.76
CA LYS A 46 -2.97 -1.93 -17.12
C LYS A 46 -3.72 -2.56 -15.96
N ILE A 47 -3.50 -2.08 -14.75
CA ILE A 47 -4.13 -2.64 -13.57
C ILE A 47 -5.16 -1.64 -13.07
N GLU A 48 -6.40 -2.05 -13.04
CA GLU A 48 -7.45 -1.20 -12.52
C GLU A 48 -7.41 -1.19 -11.01
N VAL A 49 -7.38 0.00 -10.41
CA VAL A 49 -7.40 0.14 -8.96
C VAL A 49 -8.59 0.98 -8.55
N THR A 50 -9.07 0.74 -7.34
CA THR A 50 -10.24 1.44 -6.82
C THR A 50 -9.99 1.87 -5.38
N ALA A 51 -10.97 2.54 -4.79
CA ALA A 51 -10.90 2.95 -3.39
C ALA A 51 -10.93 1.75 -2.43
N ARG A 52 -11.09 0.53 -2.94
CA ARG A 52 -11.00 -0.67 -2.11
C ARG A 52 -9.63 -1.31 -2.15
N ASP A 53 -8.69 -0.68 -2.82
CA ASP A 53 -7.36 -1.25 -3.00
C ASP A 53 -6.32 -0.55 -2.13
N ILE A 54 -5.41 -1.34 -1.58
CA ILE A 54 -4.21 -0.86 -0.91
C ILE A 54 -3.06 -1.35 -1.78
N THR A 55 -2.12 -0.45 -2.13
CA THR A 55 -0.95 -0.86 -2.88
C THR A 55 0.28 -0.81 -2.00
N THR A 56 1.20 -1.73 -2.23
CA THR A 56 2.48 -1.73 -1.53
C THR A 56 3.58 -2.03 -2.54
N ASN A 57 4.69 -1.32 -2.42
CA ASN A 57 5.89 -1.58 -3.23
C ASN A 57 5.63 -1.40 -4.73
N LEU A 58 4.75 -0.48 -5.09
CA LEU A 58 4.37 -0.20 -6.49
C LEU A 58 4.27 1.30 -6.70
N PRO A 59 4.39 1.75 -7.97
CA PRO A 59 4.17 3.17 -8.27
C PRO A 59 2.76 3.61 -7.83
N TYR A 60 2.68 4.85 -7.36
CA TYR A 60 1.42 5.38 -6.89
C TYR A 60 0.43 5.54 -8.05
N VAL A 61 -0.79 5.13 -7.83
CA VAL A 61 -1.88 5.32 -8.80
C VAL A 61 -3.02 6.03 -8.07
N PRO A 62 -3.50 7.15 -8.61
CA PRO A 62 -4.63 7.84 -7.99
C PRO A 62 -5.86 6.94 -7.89
N GLY A 63 -6.63 7.15 -6.84
CA GLY A 63 -7.86 6.38 -6.63
C GLY A 63 -7.73 5.26 -5.62
N VAL A 64 -6.51 4.87 -5.25
CA VAL A 64 -6.34 3.82 -4.24
C VAL A 64 -6.73 4.33 -2.86
N HIS A 65 -7.05 3.40 -1.98
CA HIS A 65 -7.33 3.75 -0.59
C HIS A 65 -6.06 4.19 0.13
N LEU A 66 -5.02 3.38 0.04
CA LEU A 66 -3.70 3.67 0.63
C LEU A 66 -2.61 3.11 -0.25
N ALA A 67 -1.47 3.76 -0.24
CA ALA A 67 -0.29 3.28 -0.96
C ALA A 67 0.92 3.39 -0.03
N PHE A 68 1.62 2.28 0.12
CA PHE A 68 2.84 2.21 0.94
C PHE A 68 4.03 1.99 0.02
N ASP A 69 5.07 2.78 0.18
CA ASP A 69 6.26 2.62 -0.65
C ASP A 69 7.49 3.13 0.08
N HIS A 70 8.67 2.77 -0.41
CA HIS A 70 9.94 3.25 0.15
C HIS A 70 10.89 3.77 -0.94
N HIS A 71 10.46 3.80 -2.20
CA HIS A 71 11.34 4.19 -3.29
C HIS A 71 11.47 5.70 -3.38
N LEU A 72 12.71 6.17 -3.35
CA LEU A 72 12.97 7.61 -3.47
C LEU A 72 12.43 8.18 -4.78
N SER A 73 12.46 7.39 -5.84
CA SER A 73 11.95 7.83 -7.13
C SER A 73 10.49 8.25 -7.09
N GLU A 74 9.71 7.70 -6.15
CA GLU A 74 8.32 8.09 -6.01
C GLU A 74 8.18 9.51 -5.46
N THR A 75 9.07 9.93 -4.56
CA THR A 75 9.03 11.30 -4.05
C THR A 75 9.45 12.30 -5.11
N ILE A 76 10.34 11.91 -6.00
CA ILE A 76 10.79 12.76 -7.08
C ILE A 76 9.71 12.86 -8.15
N ARG A 77 9.09 11.74 -8.48
CA ARG A 77 8.07 11.67 -9.51
C ARG A 77 6.79 12.40 -9.12
N ASN A 78 6.43 12.32 -7.84
CA ASN A 78 5.18 12.90 -7.35
C ASN A 78 5.48 14.12 -6.51
N GLU A 79 5.47 15.29 -7.14
CA GLU A 79 5.76 16.53 -6.45
C GLU A 79 4.77 16.79 -5.32
N ASN A 80 3.53 16.38 -5.51
CA ASN A 80 2.50 16.57 -4.49
C ASN A 80 2.10 15.20 -3.94
N ILE A 81 2.78 14.78 -2.87
CA ILE A 81 2.47 13.51 -2.24
C ILE A 81 1.09 13.58 -1.61
N GLN A 82 0.22 12.67 -2.00
CA GLN A 82 -1.13 12.60 -1.46
C GLN A 82 -1.12 12.09 -0.03
N GLN A 83 -2.15 12.45 0.75
CA GLN A 83 -2.24 11.99 2.13
C GLN A 83 -2.31 10.48 2.24
N ASN A 84 -2.84 9.82 1.23
CA ASN A 84 -2.95 8.37 1.23
C ASN A 84 -1.73 7.67 0.67
N HIS A 85 -0.66 8.43 0.41
CA HIS A 85 0.60 7.86 -0.08
C HIS A 85 1.62 7.89 1.04
N ILE A 86 1.77 6.76 1.72
CA ILE A 86 2.67 6.62 2.85
C ILE A 86 4.03 6.17 2.31
N ILE A 87 4.97 7.08 2.28
CA ILE A 87 6.27 6.81 1.68
C ILE A 87 7.38 7.15 2.64
N ASP A 88 8.36 6.28 2.77
CA ASP A 88 9.53 6.51 3.59
C ASP A 88 10.76 6.02 2.83
N PRO A 89 11.47 6.92 2.14
CA PRO A 89 12.63 6.50 1.35
C PRO A 89 13.80 6.01 2.22
N LEU A 90 13.75 6.22 3.53
CA LEU A 90 14.80 5.70 4.41
C LEU A 90 14.50 4.29 4.87
N ALA A 91 13.30 3.79 4.65
CA ALA A 91 12.96 2.43 5.04
C ALA A 91 13.62 1.44 4.10
N PRO A 92 14.07 0.29 4.62
CA PRO A 92 14.73 -0.71 3.77
C PRO A 92 13.77 -1.47 2.87
N SER A 93 12.48 -1.39 3.12
CA SER A 93 11.50 -2.12 2.32
C SER A 93 10.11 -1.53 2.52
N ALA A 94 9.19 -1.84 1.61
CA ALA A 94 7.80 -1.43 1.78
C ALA A 94 7.18 -2.13 2.98
N ALA A 95 7.60 -3.37 3.27
CA ALA A 95 7.10 -4.07 4.45
C ALA A 95 7.45 -3.32 5.72
N ARG A 96 8.63 -2.69 5.77
CA ARG A 96 9.01 -1.89 6.93
C ARG A 96 8.13 -0.65 7.07
N VAL A 97 7.73 -0.07 5.95
CA VAL A 97 6.82 1.08 5.98
C VAL A 97 5.47 0.66 6.56
N VAL A 98 4.95 -0.48 6.12
CA VAL A 98 3.70 -1.01 6.64
C VAL A 98 3.81 -1.32 8.14
N TYR A 99 4.94 -1.89 8.55
CA TYR A 99 5.14 -2.31 9.93
C TYR A 99 5.51 -1.16 10.86
N ASN A 100 5.78 0.01 10.34
CA ASN A 100 6.29 1.12 11.13
C ASN A 100 5.44 1.33 12.39
N PRO A 101 6.03 1.19 13.60
CA PRO A 101 5.24 1.32 14.83
C PRO A 101 4.62 2.70 14.99
N HIS A 102 5.30 3.73 14.50
CA HIS A 102 4.77 5.08 14.57
C HIS A 102 3.52 5.20 13.72
N PHE A 103 3.56 4.63 12.51
CA PHE A 103 2.40 4.63 11.64
C PHE A 103 1.25 3.85 12.26
N SER A 104 1.51 2.65 12.77
CA SER A 104 0.44 1.84 13.33
C SER A 104 -0.15 2.42 14.61
N GLN A 105 0.56 3.32 15.27
CA GLN A 105 0.04 4.01 16.44
C GLN A 105 -0.69 5.30 16.09
N ASN A 106 -0.58 5.72 14.85
CA ASN A 106 -1.18 6.97 14.44
C ASN A 106 -2.61 6.72 14.00
N GLU A 107 -3.51 6.87 14.91
CA GLU A 107 -4.90 6.55 14.66
C GLU A 107 -5.56 7.50 13.70
N SER A 108 -4.96 8.63 13.46
CA SER A 108 -5.52 9.55 12.49
C SER A 108 -5.44 8.98 11.08
N ILE A 109 -4.58 8.00 10.87
CA ILE A 109 -4.53 7.30 9.61
C ILE A 109 -5.52 6.18 9.74
N SER A 110 -6.72 6.45 9.42
CA SER A 110 -7.74 5.49 9.64
C SER A 110 -7.67 4.38 8.63
N LEU A 111 -6.98 3.35 8.99
CA LEU A 111 -6.93 2.15 8.18
C LEU A 111 -8.09 1.24 8.46
N PHE A 112 -8.76 1.50 9.53
CA PHE A 112 -9.78 0.61 10.02
C PHE A 112 -11.17 1.20 9.88
#